data_82f6092254ffd3c7ca816ddb93084222
#
_entry.id   82f6092254ffd3c7ca816ddb93084222
#
_cell.length_a   1.000
_cell.length_b   1.000
_cell.length_c   1.000
_cell.angle_alpha   90.00
_cell.angle_beta   90.00
_cell.angle_gamma   90.00
#
_symmetry.space_group_name_H-M   'P 1'
#
loop_
_entity.id
_entity.type
_entity.pdbx_description
1 polymer ?
#
loop_
_entity_poly.entity_id
_entity_poly.type
_entity_poly.pdbx_seq_one_letter_code
_entity_poly.pdbx_strand_id
1 'polypeptide(L)'
;TMIKQSLLDKLSALGDRHEELAALLSDADVIADQARFRDYSREYAEIEPVVQGFVRYRRVLADIASAEAMARDADPEMRAMAQDELAHGAQLREELELELQKLLLPRDPRDGANVFLEIRAGTGGDEAAIFAGDLFRMYSRYADRQGWQIELISERPGEHGGYKEVIAVISGKDVFSRLKFESGAHRVQRVPATESQGRIHTSACTVAILPEVAEIEEIEINKADLRVDTFRASGAGGQHVNRTDSAVRITHLPSGIVVECQD
;
A
#
# COMPACT_ATOMS: atom_id res chain seq x y z
N THR A 1 -16.96 -14.53 -21.17
CA THR A 1 -17.24 -13.11 -21.54
C THR A 1 -16.07 -12.62 -22.36
N MET A 2 -16.27 -12.44 -23.68
CA MET A 2 -15.19 -11.95 -24.55
C MET A 2 -14.71 -10.55 -24.10
N ILE A 3 -13.42 -10.35 -24.04
CA ILE A 3 -12.80 -9.04 -23.80
C ILE A 3 -13.37 -8.05 -24.84
N LYS A 4 -13.84 -6.88 -24.36
CA LYS A 4 -14.35 -5.82 -25.23
C LYS A 4 -13.25 -5.29 -26.14
N GLN A 5 -13.57 -4.92 -27.39
CA GLN A 5 -12.61 -4.40 -28.36
C GLN A 5 -11.78 -3.22 -27.80
N SER A 6 -12.41 -2.30 -27.06
CA SER A 6 -11.71 -1.19 -26.41
C SER A 6 -10.64 -1.61 -25.41
N LEU A 7 -10.76 -2.80 -24.83
CA LEU A 7 -9.75 -3.35 -23.92
C LEU A 7 -8.59 -3.97 -24.70
N LEU A 8 -8.88 -4.62 -25.83
CA LEU A 8 -7.85 -5.13 -26.75
C LEU A 8 -7.01 -3.98 -27.31
N ASP A 9 -7.64 -2.88 -27.70
CA ASP A 9 -6.94 -1.69 -28.19
C ASP A 9 -6.02 -1.11 -27.12
N LYS A 10 -6.47 -1.04 -25.86
CA LYS A 10 -5.64 -0.65 -24.72
C LYS A 10 -4.44 -1.58 -24.50
N LEU A 11 -4.67 -2.90 -24.54
CA LEU A 11 -3.63 -3.89 -24.37
C LEU A 11 -2.59 -3.82 -25.49
N SER A 12 -3.04 -3.57 -26.72
CA SER A 12 -2.12 -3.37 -27.87
C SER A 12 -1.26 -2.11 -27.68
N ALA A 13 -1.87 -0.99 -27.28
CA ALA A 13 -1.14 0.25 -27.01
C ALA A 13 -0.11 0.10 -25.87
N LEU A 14 -0.41 -0.70 -24.84
CA LEU A 14 0.56 -1.04 -23.80
C LEU A 14 1.71 -1.88 -24.34
N GLY A 15 1.45 -2.80 -25.28
CA GLY A 15 2.49 -3.56 -25.98
C GLY A 15 3.45 -2.65 -26.76
N ASP A 16 2.90 -1.73 -27.56
CA ASP A 16 3.68 -0.75 -28.31
C ASP A 16 4.52 0.13 -27.37
N ARG A 17 3.93 0.58 -26.27
CA ARG A 17 4.64 1.38 -25.25
C ARG A 17 5.76 0.60 -24.57
N HIS A 18 5.56 -0.68 -24.31
CA HIS A 18 6.59 -1.55 -23.71
C HIS A 18 7.81 -1.69 -24.65
N GLU A 19 7.58 -1.87 -25.96
CA GLU A 19 8.65 -1.92 -26.96
C GLU A 19 9.38 -0.59 -27.06
N GLU A 20 8.67 0.54 -27.04
CA GLU A 20 9.26 1.88 -27.03
C GLU A 20 10.15 2.09 -25.79
N LEU A 21 9.67 1.71 -24.60
CA LEU A 21 10.43 1.81 -23.36
C LEU A 21 11.69 0.92 -23.37
N ALA A 22 11.60 -0.27 -23.94
CA ALA A 22 12.76 -1.16 -24.10
C ALA A 22 13.84 -0.51 -25.01
N ALA A 23 13.41 0.17 -26.07
CA ALA A 23 14.32 0.90 -26.94
C ALA A 23 14.94 2.12 -26.23
N LEU A 24 14.13 2.91 -25.51
CA LEU A 24 14.60 4.08 -24.74
C LEU A 24 15.58 3.69 -23.63
N LEU A 25 15.35 2.60 -22.93
CA LEU A 25 16.25 2.10 -21.89
C LEU A 25 17.59 1.60 -22.42
N SER A 26 17.68 1.37 -23.74
CA SER A 26 18.92 1.01 -24.43
C SER A 26 19.63 2.22 -25.03
N ASP A 27 19.04 3.42 -24.95
CA ASP A 27 19.60 4.65 -25.50
C ASP A 27 20.66 5.25 -24.56
N ALA A 28 21.81 5.60 -25.10
CA ALA A 28 22.94 6.13 -24.33
C ALA A 28 22.61 7.46 -23.62
N ASP A 29 21.79 8.32 -24.23
CA ASP A 29 21.39 9.61 -23.66
C ASP A 29 20.44 9.41 -22.47
N VAL A 30 19.58 8.39 -22.54
CA VAL A 30 18.68 8.02 -21.43
C VAL A 30 19.47 7.39 -20.30
N ILE A 31 20.44 6.52 -20.60
CA ILE A 31 21.30 5.87 -19.60
C ILE A 31 22.15 6.93 -18.85
N ALA A 32 22.56 8.00 -19.52
CA ALA A 32 23.31 9.08 -18.89
C ALA A 32 22.45 9.96 -17.95
N ASP A 33 21.12 9.98 -18.14
CA ASP A 33 20.16 10.71 -17.32
C ASP A 33 19.50 9.77 -16.31
N GLN A 34 20.01 9.75 -15.09
CA GLN A 34 19.52 8.85 -14.03
C GLN A 34 18.04 9.04 -13.70
N ALA A 35 17.49 10.25 -13.81
CA ALA A 35 16.08 10.51 -13.52
C ALA A 35 15.19 9.87 -14.58
N ARG A 36 15.48 10.13 -15.87
CA ARG A 36 14.75 9.54 -16.99
C ARG A 36 14.87 8.02 -17.03
N PHE A 37 16.08 7.49 -16.80
CA PHE A 37 16.31 6.04 -16.76
C PHE A 37 15.48 5.36 -15.68
N ARG A 38 15.43 5.96 -14.46
CA ARG A 38 14.63 5.44 -13.34
C ARG A 38 13.13 5.47 -13.65
N ASP A 39 12.64 6.57 -14.23
CA ASP A 39 11.22 6.72 -14.52
C ASP A 39 10.77 5.74 -15.62
N TYR A 40 11.55 5.58 -16.70
CA TYR A 40 11.28 4.60 -17.74
C TYR A 40 11.40 3.16 -17.24
N SER A 41 12.37 2.86 -16.38
CA SER A 41 12.51 1.53 -15.77
C SER A 41 11.31 1.18 -14.91
N ARG A 42 10.78 2.15 -14.17
CA ARG A 42 9.58 1.96 -13.36
C ARG A 42 8.36 1.69 -14.25
N GLU A 43 8.13 2.54 -15.26
CA GLU A 43 7.02 2.36 -16.19
C GLU A 43 7.11 1.01 -16.92
N TYR A 44 8.30 0.63 -17.39
CA TYR A 44 8.54 -0.67 -18.01
C TYR A 44 8.15 -1.84 -17.10
N ALA A 45 8.62 -1.82 -15.85
CA ALA A 45 8.32 -2.86 -14.88
C ALA A 45 6.83 -2.92 -14.49
N GLU A 46 6.12 -1.78 -14.51
CA GLU A 46 4.68 -1.72 -14.22
C GLU A 46 3.84 -2.34 -15.33
N ILE A 47 4.19 -2.11 -16.60
CA ILE A 47 3.39 -2.61 -17.72
C ILE A 47 3.81 -4.01 -18.18
N GLU A 48 5.03 -4.46 -17.87
CA GLU A 48 5.55 -5.77 -18.31
C GLU A 48 4.62 -6.95 -17.97
N PRO A 49 4.07 -7.10 -16.75
CA PRO A 49 3.16 -8.21 -16.44
C PRO A 49 1.90 -8.21 -17.30
N VAL A 50 1.36 -7.02 -17.63
CA VAL A 50 0.18 -6.87 -18.50
C VAL A 50 0.52 -7.32 -19.92
N VAL A 51 1.65 -6.88 -20.44
CA VAL A 51 2.09 -7.23 -21.81
C VAL A 51 2.37 -8.73 -21.92
N GLN A 52 3.05 -9.33 -20.94
CA GLN A 52 3.27 -10.78 -20.91
C GLN A 52 1.97 -11.58 -20.84
N GLY A 53 1.00 -11.14 -20.03
CA GLY A 53 -0.34 -11.72 -19.97
C GLY A 53 -1.05 -11.61 -21.31
N PHE A 54 -0.94 -10.48 -22.00
CA PHE A 54 -1.56 -10.26 -23.30
C PHE A 54 -0.93 -11.11 -24.40
N VAL A 55 0.39 -11.29 -24.39
CA VAL A 55 1.09 -12.19 -25.33
C VAL A 55 0.60 -13.63 -25.15
N ARG A 56 0.48 -14.11 -23.90
CA ARG A 56 -0.09 -15.43 -23.60
C ARG A 56 -1.53 -15.56 -24.10
N TYR A 57 -2.35 -14.54 -23.87
CA TYR A 57 -3.74 -14.51 -24.33
C TYR A 57 -3.84 -14.60 -25.86
N ARG A 58 -3.05 -13.84 -26.61
CA ARG A 58 -3.00 -13.90 -28.06
C ARG A 58 -2.57 -15.27 -28.58
N ARG A 59 -1.62 -15.91 -27.90
CA ARG A 59 -1.20 -17.28 -28.26
C ARG A 59 -2.34 -18.28 -28.10
N VAL A 60 -3.06 -18.23 -26.97
CA VAL A 60 -4.22 -19.10 -26.73
C VAL A 60 -5.31 -18.87 -27.79
N LEU A 61 -5.56 -17.64 -28.20
CA LEU A 61 -6.51 -17.36 -29.29
C LEU A 61 -6.06 -17.99 -30.64
N ALA A 62 -4.77 -17.93 -30.93
CA ALA A 62 -4.22 -18.57 -32.13
C ALA A 62 -4.33 -20.11 -32.08
N ASP A 63 -4.04 -20.70 -30.91
CA ASP A 63 -4.17 -22.13 -30.69
C ASP A 63 -5.62 -22.61 -30.83
N ILE A 64 -6.59 -21.84 -30.27
CA ILE A 64 -8.03 -22.11 -30.45
C ILE A 64 -8.41 -22.05 -31.94
N ALA A 65 -7.97 -21.00 -32.67
CA ALA A 65 -8.27 -20.89 -34.09
C ALA A 65 -7.69 -22.05 -34.91
N SER A 66 -6.50 -22.54 -34.55
CA SER A 66 -5.88 -23.72 -35.14
C SER A 66 -6.68 -25.01 -34.85
N ALA A 67 -7.10 -25.18 -33.59
CA ALA A 67 -7.92 -26.30 -33.18
C ALA A 67 -9.31 -26.29 -33.86
N GLU A 68 -9.92 -25.12 -34.05
CA GLU A 68 -11.18 -24.97 -34.81
C GLU A 68 -11.01 -25.40 -36.29
N ALA A 69 -9.86 -25.12 -36.89
CA ALA A 69 -9.55 -25.61 -38.23
C ALA A 69 -9.40 -27.16 -38.28
N MET A 70 -8.68 -27.74 -37.30
CA MET A 70 -8.48 -29.18 -37.16
C MET A 70 -9.80 -29.90 -36.86
N ALA A 71 -10.73 -29.30 -36.15
CA ALA A 71 -12.05 -29.89 -35.88
C ALA A 71 -12.89 -30.12 -37.14
N ARG A 72 -12.50 -29.55 -38.28
CA ARG A 72 -13.14 -29.73 -39.60
C ARG A 72 -12.43 -30.79 -40.46
N ASP A 73 -11.40 -31.45 -39.93
CA ASP A 73 -10.66 -32.48 -40.64
C ASP A 73 -11.53 -33.69 -40.94
N ALA A 74 -11.18 -34.44 -41.99
CA ALA A 74 -11.87 -35.66 -42.36
C ALA A 74 -11.55 -36.83 -41.39
N ASP A 75 -10.37 -36.80 -40.73
CA ASP A 75 -9.91 -37.80 -39.80
C ASP A 75 -10.64 -37.72 -38.44
N PRO A 76 -11.29 -38.78 -37.97
CA PRO A 76 -11.98 -38.82 -36.66
C PRO A 76 -11.04 -38.61 -35.47
N GLU A 77 -9.80 -39.06 -35.53
CA GLU A 77 -8.82 -38.91 -34.44
C GLU A 77 -8.39 -37.44 -34.33
N MET A 78 -8.14 -36.79 -35.45
CA MET A 78 -7.82 -35.36 -35.49
C MET A 78 -8.97 -34.50 -34.93
N ARG A 79 -10.23 -34.84 -35.25
CA ARG A 79 -11.39 -34.14 -34.67
C ARG A 79 -11.51 -34.33 -33.16
N ALA A 80 -11.22 -35.56 -32.65
CA ALA A 80 -11.27 -35.82 -31.22
C ALA A 80 -10.21 -34.99 -30.46
N MET A 81 -8.96 -34.99 -30.96
CA MET A 81 -7.89 -34.14 -30.41
C MET A 81 -8.25 -32.67 -30.44
N ALA A 82 -8.79 -32.18 -31.55
CA ALA A 82 -9.21 -30.80 -31.67
C ALA A 82 -10.29 -30.39 -30.65
N GLN A 83 -11.22 -31.30 -30.32
CA GLN A 83 -12.25 -31.03 -29.30
C GLN A 83 -11.64 -30.91 -27.90
N ASP A 84 -10.67 -31.73 -27.54
CA ASP A 84 -9.96 -31.63 -26.25
C ASP A 84 -9.15 -30.34 -26.16
N GLU A 85 -8.46 -29.94 -27.25
CA GLU A 85 -7.72 -28.68 -27.31
C GLU A 85 -8.65 -27.45 -27.24
N LEU A 86 -9.81 -27.51 -27.88
CA LEU A 86 -10.81 -26.41 -27.80
C LEU A 86 -11.35 -26.26 -26.37
N ALA A 87 -11.63 -27.37 -25.69
CA ALA A 87 -12.11 -27.32 -24.30
C ALA A 87 -11.05 -26.72 -23.36
N HIS A 88 -9.80 -27.15 -23.49
CA HIS A 88 -8.68 -26.65 -22.71
C HIS A 88 -8.39 -25.17 -23.03
N GLY A 89 -8.36 -24.81 -24.32
CA GLY A 89 -8.15 -23.43 -24.76
C GLY A 89 -9.23 -22.49 -24.28
N ALA A 90 -10.50 -22.92 -24.25
CA ALA A 90 -11.60 -22.11 -23.73
C ALA A 90 -11.43 -21.79 -22.24
N GLN A 91 -11.04 -22.78 -21.44
CA GLN A 91 -10.78 -22.60 -20.01
C GLN A 91 -9.61 -21.62 -19.77
N LEU A 92 -8.48 -21.86 -20.45
CA LEU A 92 -7.29 -21.03 -20.31
C LEU A 92 -7.55 -19.58 -20.77
N ARG A 93 -8.37 -19.40 -21.81
CA ARG A 93 -8.80 -18.07 -22.23
C ARG A 93 -9.56 -17.35 -21.13
N GLU A 94 -10.52 -18.00 -20.46
CA GLU A 94 -11.28 -17.36 -19.36
C GLU A 94 -10.37 -16.99 -18.19
N GLU A 95 -9.42 -17.84 -17.83
CA GLU A 95 -8.45 -17.56 -16.77
C GLU A 95 -7.59 -16.33 -17.10
N LEU A 96 -7.09 -16.26 -18.33
CA LEU A 96 -6.27 -15.13 -18.80
C LEU A 96 -7.09 -13.84 -18.95
N GLU A 97 -8.35 -13.91 -19.36
CA GLU A 97 -9.25 -12.75 -19.40
C GLU A 97 -9.42 -12.15 -18.00
N LEU A 98 -9.62 -12.99 -16.98
CA LEU A 98 -9.73 -12.54 -15.60
C LEU A 98 -8.41 -11.99 -15.05
N GLU A 99 -7.28 -12.63 -15.37
CA GLU A 99 -5.95 -12.15 -15.00
C GLU A 99 -5.69 -10.76 -15.60
N LEU A 100 -5.92 -10.58 -16.90
CA LEU A 100 -5.73 -9.30 -17.58
C LEU A 100 -6.63 -8.20 -17.02
N GLN A 101 -7.90 -8.50 -16.70
CA GLN A 101 -8.79 -7.55 -16.05
C GLN A 101 -8.25 -7.09 -14.70
N LYS A 102 -7.70 -7.99 -13.89
CA LYS A 102 -7.09 -7.66 -12.60
C LYS A 102 -5.83 -6.80 -12.75
N LEU A 103 -4.98 -7.13 -13.74
CA LEU A 103 -3.74 -6.38 -14.01
C LEU A 103 -3.98 -4.96 -14.52
N LEU A 104 -5.14 -4.71 -15.16
CA LEU A 104 -5.54 -3.40 -15.67
C LEU A 104 -6.29 -2.53 -14.66
N LEU A 105 -6.55 -3.04 -13.46
CA LEU A 105 -7.12 -2.20 -12.40
C LEU A 105 -6.12 -1.10 -12.02
N PRO A 106 -6.61 0.14 -11.82
CA PRO A 106 -5.74 1.23 -11.38
C PRO A 106 -5.08 0.85 -10.06
N ARG A 107 -3.76 0.94 -10.01
CA ARG A 107 -2.99 0.74 -8.78
C ARG A 107 -2.83 2.07 -8.07
N ASP A 108 -2.88 2.06 -6.74
CA ASP A 108 -2.48 3.21 -5.94
C ASP A 108 -0.95 3.39 -6.11
N PRO A 109 -0.47 4.59 -6.50
CA PRO A 109 0.98 4.83 -6.62
C PRO A 109 1.76 4.53 -5.34
N ARG A 110 1.09 4.53 -4.19
CA ARG A 110 1.67 4.25 -2.88
C ARG A 110 1.73 2.75 -2.54
N ASP A 111 1.13 1.88 -3.37
CA ASP A 111 1.04 0.43 -3.07
C ASP A 111 2.40 -0.22 -2.83
N GLY A 112 3.47 0.27 -3.50
CA GLY A 112 4.84 -0.19 -3.30
C GLY A 112 5.57 0.44 -2.11
N ALA A 113 4.95 1.39 -1.38
CA ALA A 113 5.61 2.08 -0.29
C ALA A 113 5.78 1.18 0.95
N ASN A 114 6.82 1.43 1.73
CA ASN A 114 6.91 0.98 3.11
C ASN A 114 5.83 1.67 3.94
N VAL A 115 5.59 1.21 5.15
CA VAL A 115 4.55 1.80 6.02
C VAL A 115 5.06 2.10 7.41
N PHE A 116 4.52 3.17 7.98
CA PHE A 116 4.48 3.35 9.42
C PHE A 116 3.24 2.65 9.97
N LEU A 117 3.46 1.67 10.85
CA LEU A 117 2.41 1.02 11.63
C LEU A 117 2.36 1.68 13.00
N GLU A 118 1.23 2.29 13.33
CA GLU A 118 0.98 2.83 14.66
C GLU A 118 -0.20 2.09 15.28
N ILE A 119 -0.03 1.60 16.52
CA ILE A 119 -1.09 0.95 17.29
C ILE A 119 -1.21 1.70 18.61
N ARG A 120 -2.41 2.19 18.91
CA ARG A 120 -2.74 2.85 20.17
C ARG A 120 -3.81 2.09 20.93
N ALA A 121 -3.56 1.83 22.20
CA ALA A 121 -4.58 1.32 23.11
C ALA A 121 -5.70 2.37 23.23
N GLY A 122 -6.94 1.91 23.06
CA GLY A 122 -8.15 2.73 23.20
C GLY A 122 -8.88 2.43 24.50
N THR A 123 -10.19 2.20 24.41
CA THR A 123 -11.01 1.85 25.57
C THR A 123 -10.74 0.43 26.05
N GLY A 124 -10.67 0.24 27.36
CA GLY A 124 -10.46 -1.08 27.99
C GLY A 124 -9.28 -1.13 28.99
N GLY A 125 -8.64 0.00 29.29
CA GLY A 125 -7.56 0.08 30.26
C GLY A 125 -6.38 -0.82 29.91
N ASP A 126 -5.88 -1.60 30.90
CA ASP A 126 -4.73 -2.47 30.71
C ASP A 126 -4.94 -3.56 29.64
N GLU A 127 -6.17 -4.08 29.52
CA GLU A 127 -6.49 -5.08 28.51
C GLU A 127 -6.35 -4.51 27.08
N ALA A 128 -6.66 -3.23 26.87
CA ALA A 128 -6.43 -2.59 25.58
C ALA A 128 -4.93 -2.49 25.26
N ALA A 129 -4.08 -2.23 26.27
CA ALA A 129 -2.63 -2.24 26.09
C ALA A 129 -2.09 -3.65 25.78
N ILE A 130 -2.59 -4.67 26.47
CA ILE A 130 -2.24 -6.08 26.17
C ILE A 130 -2.69 -6.46 24.77
N PHE A 131 -3.89 -6.05 24.34
CA PHE A 131 -4.40 -6.29 23.01
C PHE A 131 -3.59 -5.57 21.93
N ALA A 132 -3.12 -4.35 22.18
CA ALA A 132 -2.19 -3.67 21.28
C ALA A 132 -0.89 -4.47 21.09
N GLY A 133 -0.36 -5.08 22.16
CA GLY A 133 0.77 -5.98 22.08
C GLY A 133 0.49 -7.24 21.27
N ASP A 134 -0.71 -7.81 21.38
CA ASP A 134 -1.14 -8.96 20.59
C ASP A 134 -1.24 -8.60 19.09
N LEU A 135 -1.81 -7.43 18.77
CA LEU A 135 -1.88 -6.93 17.38
C LEU A 135 -0.48 -6.70 16.80
N PHE A 136 0.42 -6.05 17.56
CA PHE A 136 1.78 -5.83 17.11
C PHE A 136 2.52 -7.14 16.84
N ARG A 137 2.37 -8.13 17.71
CA ARG A 137 2.93 -9.48 17.51
C ARG A 137 2.33 -10.17 16.29
N MET A 138 1.02 -10.02 16.05
CA MET A 138 0.34 -10.55 14.86
C MET A 138 0.93 -9.96 13.58
N TYR A 139 1.08 -8.63 13.50
CA TYR A 139 1.66 -7.96 12.35
C TYR A 139 3.14 -8.32 12.16
N SER A 140 3.91 -8.43 13.24
CA SER A 140 5.31 -8.86 13.19
C SER A 140 5.45 -10.25 12.57
N ARG A 141 4.65 -11.22 13.03
CA ARG A 141 4.65 -12.56 12.45
C ARG A 141 4.13 -12.63 11.02
N TYR A 142 3.20 -11.73 10.66
CA TYR A 142 2.76 -11.62 9.29
C TYR A 142 3.87 -11.09 8.39
N ALA A 143 4.57 -10.05 8.83
CA ALA A 143 5.72 -9.49 8.12
C ALA A 143 6.83 -10.52 7.92
N ASP A 144 7.19 -11.27 8.96
CA ASP A 144 8.18 -12.36 8.85
C ASP A 144 7.81 -13.35 7.74
N ARG A 145 6.53 -13.78 7.68
CA ARG A 145 6.06 -14.71 6.64
C ARG A 145 6.07 -14.14 5.23
N GLN A 146 5.96 -12.80 5.11
CA GLN A 146 6.05 -12.10 3.83
C GLN A 146 7.50 -11.76 3.42
N GLY A 147 8.48 -12.01 4.31
CA GLY A 147 9.88 -11.61 4.12
C GLY A 147 10.09 -10.10 4.26
N TRP A 148 9.21 -9.41 5.00
CA TRP A 148 9.33 -7.99 5.30
C TRP A 148 10.17 -7.78 6.55
N GLN A 149 10.78 -6.59 6.65
CA GLN A 149 11.53 -6.17 7.82
C GLN A 149 10.67 -5.25 8.68
N ILE A 150 10.80 -5.37 10.02
CA ILE A 150 10.14 -4.47 10.97
C ILE A 150 11.22 -3.79 11.81
N GLU A 151 11.14 -2.47 11.88
CA GLU A 151 11.96 -1.63 12.73
C GLU A 151 11.08 -0.88 13.73
N LEU A 152 11.33 -1.06 15.02
CA LEU A 152 10.61 -0.37 16.07
C LEU A 152 11.15 1.07 16.19
N ILE A 153 10.28 2.05 16.02
CA ILE A 153 10.64 3.48 16.11
C ILE A 153 10.41 4.02 17.50
N SER A 154 9.25 3.70 18.08
CA SER A 154 8.86 4.20 19.41
C SER A 154 7.90 3.24 20.09
N GLU A 155 8.00 3.14 21.41
CA GLU A 155 7.07 2.36 22.22
C GLU A 155 6.76 3.04 23.54
N ARG A 156 5.52 2.91 23.99
CA ARG A 156 5.08 3.27 25.34
C ARG A 156 4.44 2.03 25.98
N PRO A 157 5.15 1.36 26.88
CA PRO A 157 4.67 0.11 27.47
C PRO A 157 3.43 0.34 28.35
N GLY A 158 2.56 -0.66 28.41
CA GLY A 158 1.47 -0.75 29.36
C GLY A 158 1.95 -1.16 30.76
N GLU A 159 1.20 -0.80 31.79
CA GLU A 159 1.57 -1.11 33.20
C GLU A 159 1.54 -2.61 33.53
N HIS A 160 0.65 -3.34 32.85
CA HIS A 160 0.49 -4.79 32.99
C HIS A 160 0.92 -5.57 31.72
N GLY A 161 1.81 -5.00 30.92
CA GLY A 161 2.28 -5.54 29.65
C GLY A 161 1.58 -4.94 28.43
N GLY A 162 2.03 -5.34 27.24
CA GLY A 162 1.58 -4.74 25.98
C GLY A 162 2.05 -3.30 25.81
N TYR A 163 1.32 -2.52 25.01
CA TYR A 163 1.70 -1.16 24.65
C TYR A 163 0.52 -0.20 24.79
N LYS A 164 0.72 0.95 25.46
CA LYS A 164 -0.18 2.11 25.34
C LYS A 164 -0.11 2.70 23.94
N GLU A 165 1.08 2.65 23.35
CA GLU A 165 1.36 3.04 21.96
C GLU A 165 2.60 2.29 21.46
N VAL A 166 2.58 1.87 20.22
CA VAL A 166 3.75 1.33 19.52
C VAL A 166 3.76 1.84 18.08
N ILE A 167 4.93 2.29 17.63
CA ILE A 167 5.16 2.78 16.27
C ILE A 167 6.33 2.02 15.67
N ALA A 168 6.13 1.44 14.50
CA ALA A 168 7.15 0.69 13.77
C ALA A 168 7.10 1.01 12.29
N VAL A 169 8.24 0.89 11.60
CA VAL A 169 8.32 0.88 10.14
C VAL A 169 8.32 -0.56 9.66
N ILE A 170 7.51 -0.86 8.65
CA ILE A 170 7.50 -2.15 7.95
C ILE A 170 7.97 -1.91 6.53
N SER A 171 9.09 -2.54 6.15
CA SER A 171 9.73 -2.36 4.85
C SER A 171 9.75 -3.66 4.07
N GLY A 172 9.43 -3.59 2.77
CA GLY A 172 9.42 -4.73 1.88
C GLY A 172 8.62 -4.49 0.61
N LYS A 173 8.40 -5.56 -0.14
CA LYS A 173 7.65 -5.48 -1.39
C LYS A 173 6.14 -5.39 -1.12
N ASP A 174 5.48 -4.38 -1.70
CA ASP A 174 4.03 -4.20 -1.70
C ASP A 174 3.40 -4.16 -0.29
N VAL A 175 4.12 -3.58 0.69
CA VAL A 175 3.68 -3.53 2.09
C VAL A 175 2.40 -2.73 2.24
N PHE A 176 2.36 -1.50 1.70
CA PHE A 176 1.19 -0.63 1.80
C PHE A 176 -0.02 -1.25 1.11
N SER A 177 0.15 -1.87 -0.05
CA SER A 177 -0.96 -2.51 -0.78
C SER A 177 -1.68 -3.58 0.04
N ARG A 178 -0.95 -4.25 0.94
CA ARG A 178 -1.49 -5.31 1.82
C ARG A 178 -2.07 -4.76 3.10
N LEU A 179 -1.41 -3.79 3.73
CA LEU A 179 -1.75 -3.31 5.06
C LEU A 179 -2.69 -2.11 5.09
N LYS A 180 -2.86 -1.38 3.99
CA LYS A 180 -3.70 -0.15 3.93
C LYS A 180 -5.14 -0.35 4.42
N PHE A 181 -5.67 -1.57 4.35
CA PHE A 181 -7.04 -1.90 4.79
C PHE A 181 -7.13 -2.19 6.30
N GLU A 182 -6.00 -2.27 7.00
CA GLU A 182 -5.95 -2.53 8.44
C GLU A 182 -6.17 -1.26 9.26
N SER A 183 -6.08 -0.07 8.66
CA SER A 183 -6.33 1.19 9.35
C SER A 183 -7.75 1.26 9.90
N GLY A 184 -7.89 1.52 11.19
CA GLY A 184 -9.19 1.66 11.84
C GLY A 184 -9.20 1.18 13.28
N ALA A 185 -10.41 0.99 13.81
CA ALA A 185 -10.64 0.47 15.15
C ALA A 185 -10.68 -1.06 15.14
N HIS A 186 -9.81 -1.67 15.91
CA HIS A 186 -9.77 -3.11 16.17
C HIS A 186 -10.37 -3.40 17.53
N ARG A 187 -11.28 -4.36 17.59
CA ARG A 187 -12.00 -4.72 18.82
C ARG A 187 -11.76 -6.17 19.18
N VAL A 188 -11.56 -6.43 20.47
CA VAL A 188 -11.52 -7.78 21.03
C VAL A 188 -12.62 -7.97 22.07
N GLN A 189 -13.25 -9.14 22.06
CA GLN A 189 -14.18 -9.60 23.07
C GLN A 189 -13.65 -10.92 23.62
N ARG A 190 -13.11 -10.87 24.84
CA ARG A 190 -12.54 -12.04 25.53
C ARG A 190 -12.58 -11.81 27.02
N VAL A 191 -12.30 -12.86 27.77
CA VAL A 191 -11.97 -12.72 29.20
C VAL A 191 -10.57 -12.08 29.26
N PRO A 192 -10.42 -10.86 29.82
CA PRO A 192 -9.12 -10.20 29.90
C PRO A 192 -8.13 -11.00 30.73
N ALA A 193 -6.85 -10.89 30.45
CA ALA A 193 -5.80 -11.47 31.30
C ALA A 193 -5.79 -10.88 32.73
N THR A 194 -6.35 -9.69 32.90
CA THR A 194 -6.49 -8.96 34.16
C THR A 194 -7.78 -9.28 34.92
N GLU A 195 -8.69 -10.08 34.35
CA GLU A 195 -10.00 -10.40 34.95
C GLU A 195 -9.94 -11.72 35.74
N SER A 196 -10.24 -11.66 37.00
CA SER A 196 -10.20 -12.83 37.92
C SER A 196 -11.52 -13.61 38.01
N GLN A 197 -12.64 -13.01 37.58
CA GLN A 197 -13.98 -13.59 37.71
C GLN A 197 -14.51 -14.25 36.44
N GLY A 198 -13.67 -14.30 35.37
CA GLY A 198 -14.02 -14.96 34.11
C GLY A 198 -15.06 -14.20 33.27
N ARG A 199 -15.26 -12.90 33.50
CA ARG A 199 -16.22 -12.08 32.73
C ARG A 199 -15.62 -11.65 31.43
N ILE A 200 -16.42 -11.71 30.36
CA ILE A 200 -16.05 -11.22 29.03
C ILE A 200 -16.14 -9.69 29.03
N HIS A 201 -15.03 -9.04 28.62
CA HIS A 201 -14.98 -7.60 28.42
C HIS A 201 -14.70 -7.28 26.95
N THR A 202 -15.04 -6.05 26.52
CA THR A 202 -14.72 -5.52 25.21
C THR A 202 -13.63 -4.49 25.38
N SER A 203 -12.53 -4.66 24.63
CA SER A 203 -11.44 -3.70 24.53
C SER A 203 -11.19 -3.33 23.07
N ALA A 204 -10.66 -2.14 22.84
CA ALA A 204 -10.40 -1.65 21.50
C ALA A 204 -9.03 -0.99 21.40
N CYS A 205 -8.43 -1.11 20.22
CA CYS A 205 -7.22 -0.42 19.80
C CYS A 205 -7.47 0.31 18.48
N THR A 206 -6.72 1.36 18.24
CA THR A 206 -6.67 2.02 16.93
C THR A 206 -5.39 1.60 16.23
N VAL A 207 -5.51 1.19 14.97
CA VAL A 207 -4.39 0.90 14.06
C VAL A 207 -4.37 1.96 12.99
N ALA A 208 -3.21 2.58 12.75
CA ALA A 208 -2.98 3.47 11.63
C ALA A 208 -1.85 2.93 10.76
N ILE A 209 -2.12 2.86 9.45
CA ILE A 209 -1.16 2.47 8.43
C ILE A 209 -0.94 3.70 7.55
N LEU A 210 0.26 4.27 7.61
CA LEU A 210 0.65 5.45 6.85
C LEU A 210 1.74 5.05 5.86
N PRO A 211 1.60 5.35 4.56
CA PRO A 211 2.67 5.07 3.60
C PRO A 211 3.87 5.96 3.90
N GLU A 212 5.07 5.38 3.82
CA GLU A 212 6.29 6.15 3.81
C GLU A 212 6.33 6.99 2.53
N VAL A 213 6.24 8.30 2.65
CA VAL A 213 6.40 9.22 1.53
C VAL A 213 7.90 9.42 1.30
N ALA A 214 8.31 9.38 0.03
CA ALA A 214 9.64 9.84 -0.35
C ALA A 214 9.84 11.26 0.20
N GLU A 215 11.06 11.55 0.68
CA GLU A 215 11.41 12.87 1.22
C GLU A 215 10.79 13.97 0.35
N ILE A 216 9.88 14.73 0.96
CA ILE A 216 9.40 15.96 0.37
C ILE A 216 10.64 16.84 0.33
N GLU A 217 10.97 17.39 -0.84
CA GLU A 217 12.00 18.42 -0.95
C GLU A 217 11.84 19.38 0.24
N GLU A 218 12.91 19.59 1.00
CA GLU A 218 12.88 20.44 2.17
C GLU A 218 12.21 21.75 1.79
N ILE A 219 11.07 22.03 2.39
CA ILE A 219 10.38 23.31 2.16
C ILE A 219 11.26 24.35 2.82
N GLU A 220 11.99 25.12 2.02
CA GLU A 220 12.76 26.25 2.50
C GLU A 220 11.79 27.29 3.08
N ILE A 221 11.75 27.36 4.41
CA ILE A 221 10.96 28.38 5.10
C ILE A 221 11.83 29.62 5.25
N ASN A 222 11.51 30.65 4.49
CA ASN A 222 12.19 31.94 4.62
C ASN A 222 11.76 32.61 5.94
N LYS A 223 12.73 32.85 6.81
CA LYS A 223 12.48 33.50 8.11
C LYS A 223 11.85 34.89 8.01
N ALA A 224 12.05 35.60 6.89
CA ALA A 224 11.42 36.91 6.65
C ALA A 224 9.91 36.80 6.44
N ASP A 225 9.40 35.61 6.07
CA ASP A 225 7.98 35.37 5.87
C ASP A 225 7.26 34.90 7.15
N LEU A 226 8.00 34.78 8.25
CA LEU A 226 7.47 34.37 9.54
C LEU A 226 7.25 35.53 10.45
N ARG A 227 6.03 35.68 10.96
CA ARG A 227 5.73 36.58 12.09
C ARG A 227 5.63 35.71 13.35
N VAL A 228 6.50 36.04 14.33
CA VAL A 228 6.54 35.35 15.63
C VAL A 228 5.97 36.29 16.67
N ASP A 229 4.87 35.91 17.30
CA ASP A 229 4.21 36.63 18.40
C ASP A 229 4.29 35.77 19.66
N THR A 230 4.65 36.36 20.78
CA THR A 230 4.55 35.74 22.10
C THR A 230 3.29 36.20 22.81
N PHE A 231 2.61 35.28 23.49
CA PHE A 231 1.40 35.62 24.23
C PHE A 231 1.30 34.77 25.52
N ARG A 232 0.34 35.09 26.37
CA ARG A 232 0.14 34.38 27.62
C ARG A 232 -0.54 33.06 27.39
N ALA A 233 0.08 31.95 27.87
CA ALA A 233 -0.54 30.65 27.83
C ALA A 233 -1.84 30.66 28.69
N SER A 234 -2.90 30.04 28.14
CA SER A 234 -4.16 29.86 28.84
C SER A 234 -4.32 28.37 29.19
N GLY A 235 -4.25 27.98 30.48
CA GLY A 235 -4.41 26.62 30.92
C GLY A 235 -4.60 26.50 32.43
N ALA A 236 -5.00 25.32 32.91
CA ALA A 236 -5.12 25.01 34.33
C ALA A 236 -3.74 24.82 34.97
N GLY A 237 -3.02 25.91 35.17
CA GLY A 237 -1.73 26.00 35.85
C GLY A 237 -1.65 27.26 36.70
N GLY A 238 -1.05 27.16 37.91
CA GLY A 238 -1.06 28.21 38.91
C GLY A 238 -0.59 29.59 38.46
N GLN A 239 -0.49 30.57 39.38
CA GLN A 239 -0.22 31.99 39.11
C GLN A 239 0.99 32.28 38.18
N HIS A 240 1.92 31.33 37.98
CA HIS A 240 3.10 31.54 37.14
C HIS A 240 2.77 31.45 35.63
N VAL A 241 1.85 30.58 35.22
CA VAL A 241 1.44 30.37 33.81
C VAL A 241 0.70 31.62 33.26
N ASN A 242 -0.01 32.32 34.13
CA ASN A 242 -0.83 33.50 33.74
C ASN A 242 -0.07 34.80 33.78
N ARG A 243 1.23 34.83 34.15
CA ARG A 243 2.04 36.06 34.28
C ARG A 243 3.17 36.20 33.29
N THR A 244 3.56 35.09 32.60
CA THR A 244 4.65 35.10 31.62
C THR A 244 4.10 34.88 30.22
N ASP A 245 4.59 35.60 29.22
CA ASP A 245 4.28 35.39 27.80
C ASP A 245 5.09 34.20 27.29
N SER A 246 4.74 32.98 27.78
CA SER A 246 5.45 31.73 27.51
C SER A 246 4.93 31.00 26.25
N ALA A 247 3.76 31.35 25.75
CA ALA A 247 3.21 30.81 24.53
C ALA A 247 3.74 31.53 23.28
N VAL A 248 4.04 30.78 22.25
CA VAL A 248 4.55 31.28 20.96
C VAL A 248 3.56 30.98 19.86
N ARG A 249 3.27 32.02 19.06
CA ARG A 249 2.50 31.88 17.83
C ARG A 249 3.39 32.24 16.64
N ILE A 250 3.45 31.38 15.66
CA ILE A 250 4.18 31.63 14.42
C ILE A 250 3.17 31.65 13.28
N THR A 251 3.16 32.75 12.53
CA THR A 251 2.32 32.95 11.36
C THR A 251 3.19 33.01 10.12
N HIS A 252 2.96 32.13 9.16
CA HIS A 252 3.58 32.19 7.84
C HIS A 252 2.74 33.14 6.96
N LEU A 253 3.26 34.34 6.69
CA LEU A 253 2.53 35.45 6.06
C LEU A 253 2.00 35.10 4.65
N PRO A 254 2.76 34.44 3.75
CA PRO A 254 2.29 34.11 2.41
C PRO A 254 1.15 33.10 2.37
N SER A 255 1.17 32.07 3.24
CA SER A 255 0.16 31.00 3.25
C SER A 255 -0.96 31.22 4.26
N GLY A 256 -0.78 32.15 5.21
CA GLY A 256 -1.72 32.40 6.31
C GLY A 256 -1.77 31.25 7.34
N ILE A 257 -0.88 30.28 7.28
CA ILE A 257 -0.79 29.16 8.24
C ILE A 257 -0.32 29.70 9.58
N VAL A 258 -1.02 29.34 10.66
CA VAL A 258 -0.71 29.73 12.03
C VAL A 258 -0.47 28.47 12.85
N VAL A 259 0.63 28.45 13.60
CA VAL A 259 0.98 27.39 14.55
C VAL A 259 1.20 28.01 15.91
N GLU A 260 0.65 27.41 16.95
CA GLU A 260 0.79 27.87 18.34
C GLU A 260 1.34 26.75 19.22
N CYS A 261 2.24 27.10 20.12
CA CYS A 261 2.75 26.22 21.16
C CYS A 261 2.61 26.93 22.52
N GLN A 262 2.08 26.22 23.49
CA GLN A 262 1.83 26.73 24.86
C GLN A 262 2.55 25.90 25.95
N ASP A 263 3.44 24.99 25.55
CA ASP A 263 4.21 24.12 26.47
C ASP A 263 5.38 24.87 27.12
#